data_55b2ba9c2b4a091625df6a0389051147
#
_entry.id   55b2ba9c2b4a091625df6a0389051147
#
_cell.length_a   1.000
_cell.length_b   1.000
_cell.length_c   1.000
_cell.angle_alpha   90.00
_cell.angle_beta   90.00
_cell.angle_gamma   90.00
#
_symmetry.space_group_name_H-M   'P 1'
#
loop_
_entity.id
_entity.type
_entity.pdbx_description
1 polymer ?
#
loop_
_entity_poly.entity_id
_entity_poly.type
_entity_poly.pdbx_seq_one_letter_code
_entity_poly.pdbx_strand_id
1 'polypeptide(L)'
;IRTNTPKIEKSRKGVMEFLLANHPLDCPVCDQGGECDLQDQSMFYGIDKSRFKENKRAVPDKNMGPLIKTQMTRCIHCTRCVRFATEIAGVPELGAIGRGEDMQITTYLEQSVQSELSGNVIDLCPVGALTSKPYVFEARPWELKKTETIDVMDAVGSNIRVDTYDWEVKRVLPIINEDINEEWISDKTRYACDGLLNQRLDNPYIKYNNKFEKASWDEVYKIIKSKIENTDSKKICGFVGDLSNMEASFIFKEFLERTINTKNYESRSIKTFIDSSIRENYIFNSKINGIEESDLILMVGTNPRYEATMINARIRKAFLNNNTKIISLNNVGDLTYPYESLDGNTQTIKDIFEIENKSVSYTHLRAHETRHY
;
A
#
# COMPACT_ATOMS: atom_id res chain seq x y z
N ILE A 1 16.17 -29.10 -17.95
CA ILE A 1 16.63 -28.96 -16.55
C ILE A 1 16.04 -30.12 -15.76
N ARG A 2 16.86 -30.78 -14.93
CA ARG A 2 16.42 -31.86 -14.04
C ARG A 2 16.27 -31.30 -12.63
N THR A 3 15.22 -31.69 -11.92
CA THR A 3 14.89 -31.17 -10.58
C THR A 3 14.86 -32.23 -9.49
N ASN A 4 14.78 -33.52 -9.86
CA ASN A 4 14.57 -34.66 -8.96
C ASN A 4 15.63 -35.76 -9.18
N THR A 5 16.90 -35.46 -8.91
CA THR A 5 17.95 -36.48 -8.96
C THR A 5 18.67 -36.54 -7.61
N PRO A 6 19.27 -37.71 -7.23
CA PRO A 6 20.02 -37.83 -5.97
C PRO A 6 21.13 -36.75 -5.82
N LYS A 7 21.73 -36.35 -6.94
CA LYS A 7 22.75 -35.31 -6.95
C LYS A 7 22.15 -33.92 -6.57
N ILE A 8 20.96 -33.63 -7.08
CA ILE A 8 20.25 -32.34 -6.76
C ILE A 8 19.80 -32.36 -5.32
N GLU A 9 19.25 -33.45 -4.81
CA GLU A 9 18.86 -33.56 -3.40
C GLU A 9 20.05 -33.39 -2.47
N LYS A 10 21.20 -33.99 -2.77
CA LYS A 10 22.43 -33.79 -2.02
C LYS A 10 22.87 -32.33 -2.03
N SER A 11 22.76 -31.64 -3.19
CA SER A 11 23.12 -30.25 -3.32
C SER A 11 22.19 -29.33 -2.51
N ARG A 12 20.86 -29.58 -2.55
CA ARG A 12 19.87 -28.85 -1.74
C ARG A 12 20.14 -29.02 -0.24
N LYS A 13 20.39 -30.24 0.22
CA LYS A 13 20.78 -30.50 1.62
C LYS A 13 22.03 -29.72 2.02
N GLY A 14 23.04 -29.67 1.17
CA GLY A 14 24.24 -28.88 1.42
C GLY A 14 23.99 -27.38 1.50
N VAL A 15 23.14 -26.84 0.62
CA VAL A 15 22.73 -25.43 0.67
C VAL A 15 21.95 -25.12 1.94
N MET A 16 21.00 -25.98 2.33
CA MET A 16 20.25 -25.80 3.57
C MET A 16 21.14 -25.84 4.81
N GLU A 17 22.08 -26.77 4.88
CA GLU A 17 23.03 -26.87 5.96
C GLU A 17 23.89 -25.58 6.06
N PHE A 18 24.28 -25.01 4.92
CA PHE A 18 25.04 -23.78 4.86
C PHE A 18 24.23 -22.56 5.33
N LEU A 19 22.97 -22.45 4.91
CA LEU A 19 22.07 -21.38 5.38
C LEU A 19 21.78 -21.48 6.88
N LEU A 20 21.70 -22.67 7.44
CA LEU A 20 21.45 -22.92 8.85
C LEU A 20 22.70 -22.80 9.74
N ALA A 21 23.90 -22.82 9.16
CA ALA A 21 25.16 -22.77 9.92
C ALA A 21 25.20 -21.61 10.92
N ASN A 22 24.88 -20.41 10.46
CA ASN A 22 24.84 -19.19 11.28
C ASN A 22 23.42 -18.76 11.72
N HIS A 23 22.38 -19.44 11.24
CA HIS A 23 21.00 -19.08 11.62
C HIS A 23 20.73 -19.43 13.08
N PRO A 24 20.18 -18.50 13.92
CA PRO A 24 19.93 -18.77 15.33
C PRO A 24 18.77 -19.76 15.53
N LEU A 25 18.73 -20.46 16.66
CA LEU A 25 17.67 -21.37 17.04
C LEU A 25 16.48 -20.64 17.67
N ASP A 26 15.99 -19.61 17.01
CA ASP A 26 15.02 -18.65 17.52
C ASP A 26 13.56 -18.97 17.13
N CYS A 27 13.28 -20.06 16.42
CA CYS A 27 11.93 -20.34 15.89
C CYS A 27 10.80 -20.19 16.93
N PRO A 28 10.96 -20.63 18.20
CA PRO A 28 9.92 -20.45 19.22
C PRO A 28 9.62 -18.99 19.57
N VAL A 29 10.59 -18.09 19.42
CA VAL A 29 10.49 -16.65 19.73
C VAL A 29 10.57 -15.77 18.48
N CYS A 30 10.49 -16.37 17.29
CA CYS A 30 10.55 -15.66 16.02
C CYS A 30 9.13 -15.43 15.49
N ASP A 31 8.79 -14.18 15.18
CA ASP A 31 7.46 -13.84 14.63
C ASP A 31 7.18 -14.46 13.26
N GLN A 32 8.22 -14.84 12.50
CA GLN A 32 8.09 -15.55 11.23
C GLN A 32 7.78 -17.05 11.40
N GLY A 33 7.80 -17.58 12.63
CA GLY A 33 7.57 -19.02 12.89
C GLY A 33 6.18 -19.47 12.43
N GLY A 34 6.14 -20.48 11.54
CA GLY A 34 4.92 -21.00 10.91
C GLY A 34 4.59 -20.41 9.54
N GLU A 35 5.34 -19.40 9.09
CA GLU A 35 5.25 -18.82 7.73
C GLU A 35 6.65 -18.43 7.21
N CYS A 36 7.66 -19.20 7.56
CA CYS A 36 9.07 -18.94 7.27
C CYS A 36 9.56 -19.86 6.16
N ASP A 37 9.96 -19.29 5.00
CA ASP A 37 10.49 -20.07 3.87
C ASP A 37 11.69 -20.94 4.28
N LEU A 38 12.59 -20.42 5.12
CA LEU A 38 13.74 -21.18 5.59
C LEU A 38 13.33 -22.34 6.47
N GLN A 39 12.32 -22.17 7.32
CA GLN A 39 11.79 -23.24 8.17
C GLN A 39 11.18 -24.37 7.32
N ASP A 40 10.34 -24.03 6.36
CA ASP A 40 9.66 -24.98 5.48
C ASP A 40 10.68 -25.73 4.61
N GLN A 41 11.63 -25.02 4.02
CA GLN A 41 12.70 -25.63 3.22
C GLN A 41 13.62 -26.50 4.07
N SER A 42 13.89 -26.12 5.33
CA SER A 42 14.69 -26.93 6.23
C SER A 42 13.98 -28.21 6.68
N MET A 43 12.67 -28.16 6.86
CA MET A 43 11.84 -29.35 7.14
C MET A 43 11.84 -30.33 5.98
N PHE A 44 11.84 -29.83 4.74
CA PHE A 44 11.77 -30.67 3.56
C PHE A 44 13.14 -31.21 3.09
N TYR A 45 14.17 -30.39 3.09
CA TYR A 45 15.51 -30.73 2.56
C TYR A 45 16.60 -30.81 3.63
N GLY A 46 16.32 -30.38 4.85
CA GLY A 46 17.31 -30.34 5.91
C GLY A 46 17.75 -31.70 6.41
N ILE A 47 18.69 -31.69 7.32
CA ILE A 47 19.16 -32.82 8.08
C ILE A 47 19.00 -32.55 9.58
N ASP A 48 18.90 -33.61 10.38
CA ASP A 48 18.66 -33.53 11.82
C ASP A 48 19.89 -33.11 12.65
N LYS A 49 21.06 -33.02 12.02
CA LYS A 49 22.34 -32.71 12.70
C LYS A 49 23.14 -31.68 11.91
N SER A 50 23.74 -30.75 12.65
CA SER A 50 24.74 -29.85 12.09
C SER A 50 26.13 -30.43 12.18
N ARG A 51 26.93 -30.26 11.12
CA ARG A 51 28.36 -30.61 11.12
C ARG A 51 29.24 -29.43 11.58
N PHE A 52 28.66 -28.24 11.64
CA PHE A 52 29.34 -27.02 12.09
C PHE A 52 29.38 -26.98 13.62
N LYS A 53 30.56 -26.71 14.17
CA LYS A 53 30.83 -26.64 15.61
C LYS A 53 31.18 -25.23 16.08
N GLU A 54 31.37 -24.33 15.16
CA GLU A 54 31.66 -22.93 15.36
C GLU A 54 30.47 -22.21 16.03
N ASN A 55 30.76 -21.16 16.78
CA ASN A 55 29.72 -20.29 17.33
C ASN A 55 28.96 -19.59 16.20
N LYS A 56 27.65 -19.54 16.32
CA LYS A 56 26.80 -18.81 15.37
C LYS A 56 27.11 -17.31 15.45
N ARG A 57 27.09 -16.68 14.28
CA ARG A 57 27.27 -15.23 14.13
C ARG A 57 26.19 -14.47 14.92
N ALA A 58 26.58 -13.38 15.57
CA ALA A 58 25.69 -12.40 16.14
C ALA A 58 25.84 -11.06 15.42
N VAL A 59 24.75 -10.46 15.05
CA VAL A 59 24.69 -9.17 14.36
C VAL A 59 23.80 -8.23 15.14
N PRO A 60 24.25 -7.00 15.46
CA PRO A 60 23.41 -6.03 16.15
C PRO A 60 22.21 -5.63 15.27
N ASP A 61 21.09 -5.40 15.94
CA ASP A 61 19.88 -4.91 15.28
C ASP A 61 20.08 -3.50 14.71
N LYS A 62 19.35 -3.19 13.65
CA LYS A 62 19.42 -1.91 12.97
C LYS A 62 18.12 -1.14 13.18
N ASN A 63 18.21 0.17 13.23
CA ASN A 63 17.01 1.01 13.20
C ASN A 63 16.56 1.23 11.75
N MET A 64 15.46 0.60 11.36
CA MET A 64 14.84 0.76 10.03
C MET A 64 13.53 1.57 10.10
N GLY A 65 13.34 2.38 11.13
CA GLY A 65 12.17 3.24 11.27
C GLY A 65 11.08 2.67 12.18
N PRO A 66 9.89 3.30 12.16
CA PRO A 66 8.80 2.97 13.08
C PRO A 66 8.06 1.68 12.75
N LEU A 67 8.09 1.24 11.48
CA LEU A 67 7.26 0.16 10.98
C LEU A 67 7.97 -1.20 11.00
N ILE A 68 9.29 -1.22 10.83
CA ILE A 68 10.08 -2.42 10.64
C ILE A 68 10.87 -2.73 11.90
N LYS A 69 10.64 -3.90 12.50
CA LYS A 69 11.51 -4.47 13.54
C LYS A 69 12.59 -5.32 12.88
N THR A 70 13.81 -5.17 13.33
CA THR A 70 14.95 -5.93 12.84
C THR A 70 15.41 -6.95 13.86
N GLN A 71 15.87 -8.10 13.38
CA GLN A 71 16.60 -9.11 14.12
C GLN A 71 17.67 -9.67 13.18
N MET A 72 18.73 -8.88 12.98
CA MET A 72 19.67 -9.09 11.87
C MET A 72 20.50 -10.35 11.99
N THR A 73 20.61 -10.94 13.15
CA THR A 73 21.22 -12.27 13.34
C THR A 73 20.47 -13.35 12.53
N ARG A 74 19.16 -13.19 12.26
CA ARG A 74 18.35 -14.12 11.47
C ARG A 74 18.51 -13.93 9.95
N CYS A 75 19.16 -12.87 9.50
CA CYS A 75 19.31 -12.55 8.08
C CYS A 75 20.14 -13.61 7.34
N ILE A 76 19.62 -14.09 6.19
CA ILE A 76 20.31 -15.06 5.30
C ILE A 76 20.93 -14.40 4.05
N HIS A 77 21.05 -13.08 4.04
CA HIS A 77 21.69 -12.27 2.98
C HIS A 77 21.10 -12.49 1.56
N CYS A 78 19.82 -12.78 1.46
CA CYS A 78 19.15 -13.00 0.18
C CYS A 78 19.02 -11.72 -0.69
N THR A 79 19.25 -10.55 -0.09
CA THR A 79 19.22 -9.21 -0.72
C THR A 79 17.85 -8.79 -1.30
N ARG A 80 16.77 -9.55 -1.08
CA ARG A 80 15.42 -9.21 -1.59
C ARG A 80 14.99 -7.80 -1.16
N CYS A 81 15.22 -7.43 0.11
CA CYS A 81 14.87 -6.10 0.63
C CYS A 81 15.66 -4.97 -0.05
N VAL A 82 16.95 -5.17 -0.32
CA VAL A 82 17.81 -4.19 -1.00
C VAL A 82 17.35 -4.01 -2.45
N ARG A 83 17.08 -5.11 -3.14
CA ARG A 83 16.60 -5.07 -4.53
C ARG A 83 15.22 -4.41 -4.62
N PHE A 84 14.32 -4.74 -3.73
CA PHE A 84 13.00 -4.08 -3.69
C PHE A 84 13.14 -2.57 -3.50
N ALA A 85 13.94 -2.12 -2.52
CA ALA A 85 14.13 -0.70 -2.26
C ALA A 85 14.68 0.03 -3.49
N THR A 86 15.62 -0.57 -4.20
CA THR A 86 16.29 0.05 -5.37
C THR A 86 15.46 -0.09 -6.65
N GLU A 87 14.97 -1.28 -6.96
CA GLU A 87 14.36 -1.60 -8.25
C GLU A 87 12.87 -1.19 -8.28
N ILE A 88 12.11 -1.52 -7.25
CA ILE A 88 10.66 -1.30 -7.20
C ILE A 88 10.33 0.05 -6.56
N ALA A 89 10.73 0.26 -5.30
CA ALA A 89 10.42 1.50 -4.58
C ALA A 89 11.19 2.71 -5.13
N GLY A 90 12.37 2.49 -5.71
CA GLY A 90 13.21 3.56 -6.26
C GLY A 90 13.90 4.43 -5.21
N VAL A 91 13.99 3.93 -3.98
CA VAL A 91 14.61 4.63 -2.86
C VAL A 91 15.73 3.74 -2.31
N PRO A 92 17.00 3.96 -2.70
CA PRO A 92 18.13 3.08 -2.35
C PRO A 92 18.64 3.32 -0.93
N GLU A 93 17.74 3.19 0.06
CA GLU A 93 18.05 3.39 1.48
C GLU A 93 18.67 2.16 2.14
N LEU A 94 18.48 0.98 1.55
CA LEU A 94 19.03 -0.29 2.04
C LEU A 94 20.23 -0.72 1.21
N GLY A 95 21.25 -1.18 1.87
CA GLY A 95 22.46 -1.68 1.23
C GLY A 95 23.09 -2.85 1.98
N ALA A 96 24.13 -3.41 1.43
CA ALA A 96 24.94 -4.47 2.04
C ALA A 96 26.36 -3.96 2.30
N ILE A 97 26.86 -4.14 3.51
CA ILE A 97 28.24 -3.85 3.89
C ILE A 97 28.96 -5.14 4.27
N GLY A 98 30.28 -5.17 4.12
CA GLY A 98 31.09 -6.35 4.38
C GLY A 98 30.98 -7.42 3.29
N ARG A 99 31.51 -8.60 3.57
CA ARG A 99 31.46 -9.74 2.65
C ARG A 99 31.53 -11.06 3.42
N GLY A 100 31.12 -12.15 2.76
CA GLY A 100 31.09 -13.48 3.39
C GLY A 100 30.18 -13.51 4.61
N GLU A 101 30.65 -14.09 5.70
CA GLU A 101 29.87 -14.19 6.95
C GLU A 101 29.70 -12.84 7.66
N ASP A 102 30.59 -11.88 7.42
CA ASP A 102 30.53 -10.52 7.99
C ASP A 102 29.62 -9.59 7.20
N MET A 103 29.01 -10.05 6.12
CA MET A 103 28.06 -9.27 5.36
C MET A 103 26.85 -8.91 6.22
N GLN A 104 26.44 -7.64 6.18
CA GLN A 104 25.26 -7.14 6.90
C GLN A 104 24.41 -6.28 5.98
N ILE A 105 23.11 -6.45 6.08
CA ILE A 105 22.16 -5.53 5.46
C ILE A 105 21.89 -4.39 6.45
N THR A 106 22.02 -3.16 5.98
CA THR A 106 21.85 -1.97 6.80
C THR A 106 21.33 -0.80 5.97
N THR A 107 20.91 0.25 6.65
CA THR A 107 20.61 1.54 6.03
C THR A 107 21.87 2.42 5.97
N TYR A 108 21.87 3.40 5.06
CA TYR A 108 22.94 4.38 5.01
C TYR A 108 22.94 5.26 6.26
N LEU A 109 24.07 5.33 6.98
CA LEU A 109 24.25 6.08 8.22
C LEU A 109 23.16 5.85 9.28
N GLU A 110 22.61 4.63 9.34
CA GLU A 110 21.54 4.27 10.29
C GLU A 110 20.26 5.13 10.19
N GLN A 111 20.03 5.75 9.03
CA GLN A 111 18.79 6.48 8.78
C GLN A 111 17.61 5.51 8.68
N SER A 112 16.44 5.98 9.11
CA SER A 112 15.21 5.18 8.95
C SER A 112 14.81 5.08 7.49
N VAL A 113 14.23 3.94 7.12
CA VAL A 113 13.60 3.76 5.80
C VAL A 113 12.36 4.66 5.72
N GLN A 114 12.26 5.47 4.68
CA GLN A 114 11.21 6.49 4.51
C GLN A 114 10.31 6.26 3.30
N SER A 115 10.54 5.19 2.56
CA SER A 115 9.70 4.85 1.41
C SER A 115 8.26 4.54 1.84
N GLU A 116 7.29 5.03 1.10
CA GLU A 116 5.85 4.79 1.27
C GLU A 116 5.46 3.32 1.02
N LEU A 117 6.42 2.52 0.55
CA LEU A 117 6.32 1.08 0.28
C LEU A 117 7.16 0.26 1.26
N SER A 118 7.70 0.86 2.31
CA SER A 118 8.70 0.25 3.19
C SER A 118 8.22 -1.07 3.83
N GLY A 119 6.94 -1.18 4.16
CA GLY A 119 6.36 -2.39 4.76
C GLY A 119 6.45 -3.65 3.89
N ASN A 120 6.60 -3.51 2.57
CA ASN A 120 6.71 -4.68 1.68
C ASN A 120 8.02 -5.48 1.89
N VAL A 121 9.06 -4.87 2.44
CA VAL A 121 10.29 -5.64 2.75
C VAL A 121 10.06 -6.68 3.83
N ILE A 122 9.01 -6.54 4.64
CA ILE A 122 8.61 -7.50 5.68
C ILE A 122 8.11 -8.78 5.01
N ASP A 123 7.21 -8.64 4.02
CA ASP A 123 6.63 -9.78 3.29
C ASP A 123 7.68 -10.47 2.41
N LEU A 124 8.61 -9.70 1.84
CA LEU A 124 9.70 -10.21 1.04
C LEU A 124 10.77 -10.95 1.84
N CYS A 125 10.88 -10.66 3.13
CA CYS A 125 11.89 -11.29 3.96
C CYS A 125 11.55 -12.76 4.21
N PRO A 126 12.36 -13.73 3.71
CA PRO A 126 12.04 -15.14 3.81
C PRO A 126 12.24 -15.71 5.21
N VAL A 127 12.71 -14.86 6.13
CA VAL A 127 13.03 -15.23 7.51
C VAL A 127 12.60 -14.10 8.45
N GLY A 128 12.59 -14.33 9.76
CA GLY A 128 12.22 -13.33 10.77
C GLY A 128 13.29 -12.27 11.04
N ALA A 129 14.06 -11.86 10.01
CA ALA A 129 15.04 -10.80 10.16
C ALA A 129 14.40 -9.40 10.06
N LEU A 130 13.37 -9.26 9.24
CA LEU A 130 12.54 -8.04 9.13
C LEU A 130 11.10 -8.44 9.41
N THR A 131 10.49 -7.84 10.42
CA THR A 131 9.12 -8.12 10.84
C THR A 131 8.34 -6.82 11.09
N SER A 132 7.01 -6.88 11.11
CA SER A 132 6.18 -5.73 11.38
C SER A 132 6.23 -5.35 12.86
N LYS A 133 6.71 -4.17 13.17
CA LYS A 133 6.80 -3.68 14.56
C LYS A 133 5.46 -3.71 15.32
N PRO A 134 4.33 -3.26 14.72
CA PRO A 134 3.03 -3.32 15.37
C PRO A 134 2.51 -4.74 15.61
N TYR A 135 2.99 -5.72 14.85
CA TYR A 135 2.50 -7.10 14.92
C TYR A 135 3.38 -8.04 15.77
N VAL A 136 4.55 -7.56 16.22
CA VAL A 136 5.52 -8.37 16.97
C VAL A 136 4.89 -8.98 18.21
N PHE A 137 4.89 -10.33 18.31
CA PHE A 137 4.36 -11.14 19.42
C PHE A 137 2.84 -11.03 19.64
N GLU A 138 2.08 -10.52 18.67
CA GLU A 138 0.63 -10.38 18.79
C GLU A 138 -0.12 -11.70 18.58
N ALA A 139 0.23 -12.47 17.55
CA ALA A 139 -0.39 -13.74 17.24
C ALA A 139 0.50 -14.63 16.36
N ARG A 140 0.18 -15.92 16.29
CA ARG A 140 0.80 -16.85 15.35
C ARG A 140 -0.02 -16.98 14.08
N PRO A 141 0.59 -17.27 12.90
CA PRO A 141 -0.12 -17.35 11.62
C PRO A 141 -1.29 -18.32 11.59
N TRP A 142 -1.23 -19.40 12.36
CA TRP A 142 -2.29 -20.39 12.45
C TRP A 142 -3.45 -20.00 13.36
N GLU A 143 -3.30 -19.00 14.19
CA GLU A 143 -4.35 -18.45 15.05
C GLU A 143 -5.23 -17.44 14.32
N LEU A 144 -4.75 -16.94 13.18
CA LEU A 144 -5.39 -15.83 12.46
C LEU A 144 -6.50 -16.33 11.54
N LYS A 145 -7.62 -15.62 11.56
CA LYS A 145 -8.66 -15.73 10.55
C LYS A 145 -8.31 -14.81 9.39
N LYS A 146 -8.20 -15.38 8.19
CA LYS A 146 -7.79 -14.69 6.95
C LYS A 146 -9.01 -14.34 6.13
N THR A 147 -9.15 -13.08 5.75
CA THR A 147 -10.25 -12.58 4.91
C THR A 147 -9.69 -11.76 3.76
N GLU A 148 -10.00 -12.16 2.55
CA GLU A 148 -9.62 -11.44 1.34
C GLU A 148 -10.61 -10.31 1.08
N THR A 149 -10.11 -9.13 0.71
CA THR A 149 -10.93 -7.95 0.44
C THR A 149 -10.16 -6.95 -0.41
N ILE A 150 -10.71 -5.76 -0.57
CA ILE A 150 -10.12 -4.64 -1.33
C ILE A 150 -9.87 -3.49 -0.37
N ASP A 151 -8.73 -2.82 -0.52
CA ASP A 151 -8.41 -1.63 0.25
C ASP A 151 -9.34 -0.47 -0.13
N VAL A 152 -9.86 0.21 0.88
CA VAL A 152 -10.70 1.41 0.73
C VAL A 152 -9.95 2.70 1.08
N MET A 153 -8.68 2.60 1.48
CA MET A 153 -7.87 3.73 1.92
C MET A 153 -7.16 4.45 0.78
N ASP A 154 -7.10 3.82 -0.40
CA ASP A 154 -6.65 4.46 -1.63
C ASP A 154 -7.66 4.27 -2.77
N ALA A 155 -7.54 5.09 -3.81
CA ALA A 155 -8.44 5.04 -4.97
C ALA A 155 -8.07 3.91 -5.97
N VAL A 156 -6.99 3.19 -5.74
CA VAL A 156 -6.50 2.12 -6.62
C VAL A 156 -7.28 0.83 -6.42
N GLY A 157 -7.75 0.59 -5.19
CA GLY A 157 -8.45 -0.63 -4.83
C GLY A 157 -7.51 -1.83 -4.76
N SER A 158 -6.36 -1.66 -4.10
CA SER A 158 -5.39 -2.73 -3.90
C SER A 158 -6.02 -3.96 -3.27
N ASN A 159 -5.69 -5.13 -3.80
CA ASN A 159 -6.20 -6.41 -3.28
C ASN A 159 -5.41 -6.78 -2.02
N ILE A 160 -6.12 -7.03 -0.93
CA ILE A 160 -5.55 -7.26 0.38
C ILE A 160 -6.15 -8.47 1.08
N ARG A 161 -5.37 -9.03 1.98
CA ARG A 161 -5.81 -9.99 2.97
C ARG A 161 -5.74 -9.36 4.36
N VAL A 162 -6.85 -9.34 5.04
CA VAL A 162 -6.97 -8.89 6.42
C VAL A 162 -6.91 -10.09 7.35
N ASP A 163 -5.92 -10.11 8.21
CA ASP A 163 -5.72 -11.16 9.21
C ASP A 163 -6.22 -10.67 10.57
N THR A 164 -7.21 -11.36 11.14
CA THR A 164 -7.84 -11.01 12.42
C THR A 164 -7.62 -12.09 13.47
N TYR A 165 -7.50 -11.65 14.72
CA TYR A 165 -7.54 -12.50 15.90
C TYR A 165 -8.58 -11.95 16.86
N ASP A 166 -9.48 -12.78 17.32
CA ASP A 166 -10.71 -12.38 18.02
C ASP A 166 -11.50 -11.35 17.17
N TRP A 167 -11.68 -10.14 17.65
CA TRP A 167 -12.40 -9.05 16.99
C TRP A 167 -11.49 -7.94 16.48
N GLU A 168 -10.18 -8.19 16.48
CA GLU A 168 -9.17 -7.19 16.13
C GLU A 168 -8.48 -7.54 14.80
N VAL A 169 -8.26 -6.53 13.97
CA VAL A 169 -7.35 -6.63 12.82
C VAL A 169 -5.93 -6.59 13.35
N LYS A 170 -5.18 -7.66 13.11
CA LYS A 170 -3.79 -7.76 13.55
C LYS A 170 -2.79 -7.34 12.49
N ARG A 171 -3.09 -7.61 11.21
CA ARG A 171 -2.26 -7.18 10.08
C ARG A 171 -3.03 -7.19 8.78
N VAL A 172 -2.51 -6.41 7.83
CA VAL A 172 -2.96 -6.37 6.44
C VAL A 172 -1.81 -6.75 5.54
N LEU A 173 -2.03 -7.69 4.62
CA LEU A 173 -1.04 -8.20 3.67
C LEU A 173 -1.55 -8.05 2.23
N PRO A 174 -0.66 -7.90 1.24
CA PRO A 174 -1.07 -7.87 -0.15
C PRO A 174 -1.57 -9.23 -0.63
N ILE A 175 -2.50 -9.19 -1.60
CA ILE A 175 -2.83 -10.32 -2.47
C ILE A 175 -2.36 -9.97 -3.87
N ILE A 176 -1.76 -10.92 -4.55
CA ILE A 176 -1.24 -10.75 -5.91
C ILE A 176 -2.40 -10.44 -6.85
N ASN A 177 -2.31 -9.29 -7.51
CA ASN A 177 -3.17 -8.91 -8.62
C ASN A 177 -2.36 -8.12 -9.63
N GLU A 178 -1.95 -8.78 -10.72
CA GLU A 178 -1.11 -8.20 -11.77
C GLU A 178 -1.75 -6.99 -12.44
N ASP A 179 -3.08 -6.93 -12.50
CA ASP A 179 -3.81 -5.83 -13.13
C ASP A 179 -3.85 -4.56 -12.26
N ILE A 180 -3.71 -4.68 -10.94
CA ILE A 180 -3.89 -3.58 -9.98
C ILE A 180 -2.61 -3.29 -9.21
N ASN A 181 -2.34 -4.05 -8.15
CA ASN A 181 -1.28 -3.77 -7.18
C ASN A 181 -0.04 -4.68 -7.31
N GLU A 182 -0.01 -5.62 -8.25
CA GLU A 182 1.02 -6.67 -8.32
C GLU A 182 1.11 -7.42 -6.98
N GLU A 183 2.30 -7.46 -6.38
CA GLU A 183 2.56 -8.09 -5.08
C GLU A 183 2.67 -7.08 -3.93
N TRP A 184 2.35 -5.79 -4.19
CA TRP A 184 2.69 -4.68 -3.31
C TRP A 184 1.46 -3.97 -2.76
N ILE A 185 1.61 -3.38 -1.57
CA ILE A 185 0.65 -2.41 -1.00
C ILE A 185 1.41 -1.23 -0.37
N SER A 186 0.74 -0.09 -0.27
CA SER A 186 1.32 1.06 0.43
C SER A 186 1.36 0.84 1.95
N ASP A 187 2.25 1.56 2.63
CA ASP A 187 2.30 1.54 4.09
C ASP A 187 1.01 2.10 4.71
N LYS A 188 0.36 3.04 4.03
CA LYS A 188 -0.96 3.53 4.40
C LYS A 188 -2.00 2.41 4.41
N THR A 189 -2.10 1.62 3.34
CA THR A 189 -2.97 0.44 3.25
C THR A 189 -2.68 -0.56 4.37
N ARG A 190 -1.40 -0.81 4.63
CA ARG A 190 -0.96 -1.80 5.60
C ARG A 190 -1.27 -1.44 7.05
N TYR A 191 -1.15 -0.17 7.43
CA TYR A 191 -1.17 0.27 8.82
C TYR A 191 -2.37 1.16 9.20
N ALA A 192 -3.18 1.62 8.25
CA ALA A 192 -4.35 2.43 8.56
C ALA A 192 -5.42 1.69 9.40
N CYS A 193 -5.33 0.36 9.50
CA CYS A 193 -6.22 -0.46 10.34
C CYS A 193 -6.13 -0.13 11.85
N ASP A 194 -5.06 0.48 12.32
CA ASP A 194 -4.92 0.90 13.73
C ASP A 194 -6.05 1.82 14.19
N GLY A 195 -6.62 2.61 13.28
CA GLY A 195 -7.77 3.48 13.56
C GLY A 195 -9.10 2.76 13.76
N LEU A 196 -9.20 1.48 13.46
CA LEU A 196 -10.47 0.75 13.52
C LEU A 196 -10.99 0.55 14.94
N LEU A 197 -10.12 0.45 15.93
CA LEU A 197 -10.46 0.24 17.33
C LEU A 197 -10.29 1.49 18.18
N ASN A 198 -9.53 2.49 17.72
CA ASN A 198 -9.19 3.66 18.50
C ASN A 198 -10.15 4.81 18.20
N GLN A 199 -10.64 5.45 19.28
CA GLN A 199 -11.51 6.65 19.21
C GLN A 199 -12.76 6.49 18.35
N ARG A 200 -13.33 5.27 18.29
CA ARG A 200 -14.57 4.99 17.56
C ARG A 200 -15.78 5.42 18.38
N LEU A 201 -16.74 6.05 17.69
CA LEU A 201 -18.05 6.31 18.26
C LEU A 201 -18.87 5.02 18.23
N ASP A 202 -19.12 4.45 19.41
CA ASP A 202 -19.90 3.22 19.60
C ASP A 202 -21.37 3.47 19.95
N ASN A 203 -21.68 4.68 20.39
CA ASN A 203 -23.01 5.13 20.76
C ASN A 203 -23.29 6.51 20.19
N PRO A 204 -24.56 6.86 20.00
CA PRO A 204 -24.93 8.25 19.71
C PRO A 204 -24.76 9.14 20.93
N TYR A 205 -24.44 10.40 20.68
CA TYR A 205 -24.29 11.43 21.69
C TYR A 205 -25.13 12.64 21.34
N ILE A 206 -25.80 13.21 22.35
CA ILE A 206 -26.55 14.46 22.23
C ILE A 206 -25.84 15.54 23.03
N LYS A 207 -25.73 16.73 22.49
CA LYS A 207 -25.10 17.86 23.16
C LYS A 207 -26.16 18.68 23.92
N TYR A 208 -26.08 18.61 25.26
CA TYR A 208 -26.88 19.43 26.19
C TYR A 208 -25.94 20.38 26.93
N ASN A 209 -26.26 21.67 26.98
CA ASN A 209 -25.47 22.67 27.73
C ASN A 209 -23.95 22.58 27.48
N ASN A 210 -23.53 22.43 26.23
CA ASN A 210 -22.15 22.24 25.81
C ASN A 210 -21.45 20.93 26.28
N LYS A 211 -22.17 19.99 26.86
CA LYS A 211 -21.64 18.65 27.20
C LYS A 211 -22.29 17.59 26.31
N PHE A 212 -21.49 16.63 25.89
CA PHE A 212 -21.99 15.46 25.15
C PHE A 212 -22.43 14.39 26.15
N GLU A 213 -23.69 13.96 26.03
CA GLU A 213 -24.27 12.89 26.83
C GLU A 213 -24.65 11.73 25.91
N LYS A 214 -24.42 10.51 26.41
CA LYS A 214 -24.80 9.30 25.70
C LYS A 214 -26.32 9.21 25.61
N ALA A 215 -26.83 8.89 24.43
CA ALA A 215 -28.25 8.79 24.14
C ALA A 215 -28.60 7.47 23.45
N SER A 216 -29.89 7.10 23.51
CA SER A 216 -30.41 6.00 22.70
C SER A 216 -30.70 6.46 21.27
N TRP A 217 -30.69 5.53 20.31
CA TRP A 217 -31.07 5.81 18.93
C TRP A 217 -32.49 6.37 18.80
N ASP A 218 -33.42 5.90 19.61
CA ASP A 218 -34.82 6.39 19.62
C ASP A 218 -34.91 7.86 20.01
N GLU A 219 -34.13 8.28 20.99
CA GLU A 219 -34.04 9.69 21.40
C GLU A 219 -33.46 10.55 20.29
N VAL A 220 -32.37 10.08 19.69
CA VAL A 220 -31.69 10.78 18.57
C VAL A 220 -32.65 10.94 17.38
N TYR A 221 -33.35 9.88 16.98
CA TYR A 221 -34.31 9.95 15.88
C TYR A 221 -35.46 10.92 16.16
N LYS A 222 -35.97 10.97 17.39
CA LYS A 222 -37.00 11.95 17.78
C LYS A 222 -36.52 13.40 17.63
N ILE A 223 -35.27 13.64 18.07
CA ILE A 223 -34.69 14.98 17.99
C ILE A 223 -34.43 15.37 16.52
N ILE A 224 -33.86 14.46 15.72
CA ILE A 224 -33.62 14.71 14.29
C ILE A 224 -34.93 14.99 13.57
N LYS A 225 -35.97 14.15 13.79
CA LYS A 225 -37.27 14.33 13.20
C LYS A 225 -37.87 15.70 13.53
N SER A 226 -37.90 16.07 14.82
CA SER A 226 -38.36 17.36 15.25
C SER A 226 -37.60 18.54 14.63
N LYS A 227 -36.29 18.42 14.51
CA LYS A 227 -35.47 19.48 13.85
C LYS A 227 -35.79 19.59 12.37
N ILE A 228 -35.94 18.47 11.65
CA ILE A 228 -36.29 18.45 10.22
C ILE A 228 -37.68 19.10 10.02
N GLU A 229 -38.69 18.70 10.81
CA GLU A 229 -40.05 19.21 10.70
C GLU A 229 -40.12 20.75 10.96
N ASN A 230 -39.27 21.27 11.83
CA ASN A 230 -39.22 22.69 12.19
C ASN A 230 -38.23 23.53 11.32
N THR A 231 -37.57 22.93 10.31
CA THR A 231 -36.61 23.61 9.49
C THR A 231 -37.07 23.61 8.03
N ASP A 232 -36.95 24.76 7.35
CA ASP A 232 -37.19 24.84 5.90
C ASP A 232 -36.24 23.90 5.16
N SER A 233 -36.78 23.06 4.29
CA SER A 233 -36.03 22.07 3.51
C SER A 233 -34.84 22.69 2.73
N LYS A 234 -34.99 23.95 2.26
CA LYS A 234 -33.93 24.69 1.58
C LYS A 234 -32.71 25.00 2.46
N LYS A 235 -32.89 24.96 3.79
CA LYS A 235 -31.83 25.20 4.79
C LYS A 235 -31.19 23.92 5.29
N ILE A 236 -31.67 22.76 4.83
CA ILE A 236 -31.13 21.46 5.18
C ILE A 236 -30.13 21.05 4.10
N CYS A 237 -28.91 20.66 4.50
CA CYS A 237 -27.88 20.14 3.63
C CYS A 237 -27.40 18.79 4.14
N GLY A 238 -27.22 17.84 3.22
CA GLY A 238 -26.65 16.53 3.50
C GLY A 238 -25.19 16.46 3.06
N PHE A 239 -24.34 15.85 3.88
CA PHE A 239 -22.94 15.64 3.57
C PHE A 239 -22.56 14.18 3.77
N VAL A 240 -21.86 13.57 2.79
CA VAL A 240 -21.41 12.19 2.85
C VAL A 240 -19.88 12.18 2.72
N GLY A 241 -19.22 11.44 3.60
CA GLY A 241 -17.76 11.30 3.57
C GLY A 241 -17.28 10.32 2.50
N ASP A 242 -16.03 10.48 2.08
CA ASP A 242 -15.40 9.69 1.00
C ASP A 242 -15.33 8.18 1.28
N LEU A 243 -15.30 7.78 2.55
CA LEU A 243 -15.26 6.38 2.97
C LEU A 243 -16.64 5.75 3.20
N SER A 244 -17.71 6.45 2.87
CA SER A 244 -19.07 5.91 2.93
C SER A 244 -19.31 4.96 1.76
N ASN A 245 -19.97 3.82 2.02
CA ASN A 245 -20.32 2.90 0.95
C ASN A 245 -21.38 3.49 0.01
N MET A 246 -21.45 2.96 -1.19
CA MET A 246 -22.36 3.46 -2.25
C MET A 246 -23.82 3.32 -1.84
N GLU A 247 -24.18 2.22 -1.18
CA GLU A 247 -25.55 1.95 -0.74
C GLU A 247 -26.03 2.97 0.29
N ALA A 248 -25.19 3.28 1.28
CA ALA A 248 -25.52 4.30 2.29
C ALA A 248 -25.66 5.70 1.64
N SER A 249 -24.74 6.04 0.73
CA SER A 249 -24.78 7.30 0.00
C SER A 249 -26.04 7.43 -0.87
N PHE A 250 -26.42 6.35 -1.56
CA PHE A 250 -27.66 6.30 -2.36
C PHE A 250 -28.92 6.44 -1.50
N ILE A 251 -29.02 5.66 -0.42
CA ILE A 251 -30.18 5.73 0.49
C ILE A 251 -30.28 7.11 1.15
N PHE A 252 -29.14 7.70 1.51
CA PHE A 252 -29.13 9.04 2.10
C PHE A 252 -29.60 10.11 1.10
N LYS A 253 -29.17 10.02 -0.16
CA LYS A 253 -29.67 10.87 -1.24
C LYS A 253 -31.19 10.73 -1.42
N GLU A 254 -31.70 9.50 -1.52
CA GLU A 254 -33.13 9.22 -1.64
C GLU A 254 -33.93 9.78 -0.44
N PHE A 255 -33.39 9.67 0.76
CA PHE A 255 -33.99 10.24 1.96
C PHE A 255 -34.08 11.78 1.89
N LEU A 256 -33.00 12.43 1.45
CA LEU A 256 -32.98 13.90 1.30
C LEU A 256 -33.96 14.37 0.24
N GLU A 257 -34.02 13.71 -0.91
CA GLU A 257 -34.89 14.11 -2.02
C GLU A 257 -36.36 13.79 -1.76
N ARG A 258 -36.67 12.59 -1.29
CA ARG A 258 -38.06 12.11 -1.18
C ARG A 258 -38.70 12.45 0.15
N THR A 259 -37.95 12.45 1.25
CA THR A 259 -38.52 12.67 2.59
C THR A 259 -38.38 14.11 3.02
N ILE A 260 -37.20 14.72 2.82
CA ILE A 260 -36.91 16.08 3.25
C ILE A 260 -37.26 17.10 2.14
N ASN A 261 -37.33 16.65 0.89
CA ASN A 261 -37.57 17.49 -0.30
C ASN A 261 -36.48 18.55 -0.48
N THR A 262 -35.21 18.15 -0.35
CA THR A 262 -34.05 19.00 -0.62
C THR A 262 -33.10 18.34 -1.61
N LYS A 263 -32.45 19.16 -2.45
CA LYS A 263 -31.37 18.76 -3.35
C LYS A 263 -30.01 19.28 -2.89
N ASN A 264 -29.93 19.78 -1.67
CA ASN A 264 -28.70 20.31 -1.09
C ASN A 264 -27.91 19.16 -0.48
N TYR A 265 -27.17 18.44 -1.28
CA TYR A 265 -26.26 17.38 -0.80
C TYR A 265 -24.94 17.43 -1.55
N GLU A 266 -23.90 17.00 -0.87
CA GLU A 266 -22.53 17.00 -1.40
C GLU A 266 -21.76 15.81 -0.83
N SER A 267 -20.88 15.22 -1.66
CA SER A 267 -20.00 14.14 -1.24
C SER A 267 -18.51 14.50 -1.38
N ARG A 268 -18.20 15.62 -2.04
CA ARG A 268 -16.81 16.03 -2.27
C ARG A 268 -16.24 16.72 -1.03
N SER A 269 -15.14 16.18 -0.53
CA SER A 269 -14.38 16.78 0.57
C SER A 269 -13.46 17.92 0.10
N ILE A 270 -13.10 17.94 -1.18
CA ILE A 270 -12.25 18.95 -1.83
C ILE A 270 -13.01 19.61 -2.98
N LYS A 271 -12.59 20.83 -3.32
CA LYS A 271 -13.16 21.59 -4.46
C LYS A 271 -12.75 20.96 -5.81
N THR A 272 -13.17 19.78 -6.06
CA THR A 272 -13.02 19.11 -7.36
C THR A 272 -14.33 19.22 -8.13
N PHE A 273 -14.26 19.72 -9.35
CA PHE A 273 -15.41 19.71 -10.24
C PHE A 273 -15.23 18.62 -11.29
N ILE A 274 -16.10 17.61 -11.26
CA ILE A 274 -16.13 16.53 -12.26
C ILE A 274 -17.52 16.53 -12.85
N ASP A 275 -17.62 16.64 -14.18
CA ASP A 275 -18.87 16.41 -14.89
C ASP A 275 -19.19 14.92 -14.88
N SER A 276 -20.12 14.54 -14.01
CA SER A 276 -20.56 13.15 -13.83
C SER A 276 -21.53 12.67 -14.90
N SER A 277 -21.94 13.52 -15.86
CA SER A 277 -22.79 13.12 -16.98
C SER A 277 -22.04 12.22 -17.97
N ILE A 278 -20.72 12.33 -18.01
CA ILE A 278 -19.83 11.53 -18.86
C ILE A 278 -19.02 10.60 -17.94
N ARG A 279 -19.25 9.31 -18.10
CA ARG A 279 -18.64 8.28 -17.23
C ARG A 279 -17.11 8.28 -17.30
N GLU A 280 -16.55 8.53 -18.46
CA GLU A 280 -15.12 8.57 -18.74
C GLU A 280 -14.38 9.65 -17.94
N ASN A 281 -15.09 10.66 -17.43
CA ASN A 281 -14.49 11.73 -16.63
C ASN A 281 -14.10 11.29 -15.20
N TYR A 282 -14.63 10.17 -14.70
CA TYR A 282 -14.38 9.73 -13.31
C TYR A 282 -13.95 8.28 -13.17
N ILE A 283 -13.70 7.57 -14.28
CA ILE A 283 -13.10 6.23 -14.26
C ILE A 283 -11.72 6.27 -14.91
N PHE A 284 -10.86 5.32 -14.52
CA PHE A 284 -9.54 5.15 -15.13
C PHE A 284 -9.66 4.34 -16.41
N ASN A 285 -9.69 5.03 -17.57
CA ASN A 285 -10.07 4.44 -18.88
C ASN A 285 -9.06 3.41 -19.42
N SER A 286 -7.75 3.62 -19.19
CA SER A 286 -6.68 2.77 -19.74
C SER A 286 -6.37 1.54 -18.89
N LYS A 287 -7.09 1.31 -17.80
CA LYS A 287 -6.77 0.34 -16.75
C LYS A 287 -5.42 0.65 -16.07
N ILE A 288 -5.21 0.16 -14.85
CA ILE A 288 -4.01 0.46 -14.06
C ILE A 288 -2.76 -0.17 -14.69
N ASN A 289 -2.84 -1.40 -15.16
CA ASN A 289 -1.74 -2.07 -15.86
C ASN A 289 -1.42 -1.42 -17.22
N GLY A 290 -2.39 -0.77 -17.87
CA GLY A 290 -2.19 -0.03 -19.13
C GLY A 290 -1.25 1.18 -19.00
N ILE A 291 -0.97 1.65 -17.79
CA ILE A 291 0.05 2.69 -17.54
C ILE A 291 1.41 2.23 -18.09
N GLU A 292 1.72 0.96 -17.96
CA GLU A 292 3.01 0.39 -18.35
C GLU A 292 3.22 0.41 -19.87
N GLU A 293 2.15 0.48 -20.66
CA GLU A 293 2.17 0.52 -22.14
C GLU A 293 2.15 1.95 -22.70
N SER A 294 2.16 2.97 -21.83
CA SER A 294 2.05 4.37 -22.23
C SER A 294 3.37 4.91 -22.80
N ASP A 295 3.32 5.62 -23.92
CA ASP A 295 4.45 6.35 -24.49
C ASP A 295 4.71 7.67 -23.76
N LEU A 296 3.63 8.30 -23.27
CA LEU A 296 3.66 9.58 -22.57
C LEU A 296 2.68 9.57 -21.39
N ILE A 297 3.13 10.09 -20.27
CA ILE A 297 2.29 10.31 -19.07
C ILE A 297 2.34 11.79 -18.73
N LEU A 298 1.17 12.44 -18.68
CA LEU A 298 1.00 13.82 -18.23
C LEU A 298 0.31 13.84 -16.87
N MET A 299 1.00 14.39 -15.88
CA MET A 299 0.46 14.59 -14.53
C MET A 299 0.00 16.03 -14.35
N VAL A 300 -1.24 16.21 -13.91
CA VAL A 300 -1.86 17.53 -13.73
C VAL A 300 -2.36 17.68 -12.30
N GLY A 301 -1.67 18.50 -11.51
CA GLY A 301 -2.08 18.84 -10.15
C GLY A 301 -2.10 17.67 -9.16
N THR A 302 -1.29 16.64 -9.39
CA THR A 302 -1.23 15.44 -8.55
C THR A 302 0.21 15.08 -8.19
N ASN A 303 0.39 14.51 -7.00
CA ASN A 303 1.62 13.84 -6.60
C ASN A 303 1.33 12.34 -6.37
N PRO A 304 1.51 11.49 -7.39
CA PRO A 304 1.13 10.08 -7.30
C PRO A 304 1.92 9.32 -6.23
N ARG A 305 3.12 9.76 -5.85
CA ARG A 305 3.91 9.10 -4.82
C ARG A 305 3.16 9.03 -3.49
N TYR A 306 2.48 10.10 -3.09
CA TYR A 306 1.77 10.18 -1.81
C TYR A 306 0.26 9.96 -1.94
N GLU A 307 -0.34 10.31 -3.07
CA GLU A 307 -1.79 10.23 -3.27
C GLU A 307 -2.22 8.85 -3.76
N ALA A 308 -1.41 8.20 -4.60
CA ALA A 308 -1.70 6.92 -5.21
C ALA A 308 -0.39 6.12 -5.42
N THR A 309 0.22 5.68 -4.35
CA THR A 309 1.56 5.06 -4.32
C THR A 309 1.69 3.89 -5.29
N MET A 310 0.65 3.08 -5.47
CA MET A 310 0.67 1.97 -6.42
C MET A 310 0.69 2.45 -7.88
N ILE A 311 0.00 3.55 -8.19
CA ILE A 311 0.09 4.20 -9.51
C ILE A 311 1.51 4.72 -9.74
N ASN A 312 2.12 5.33 -8.71
CA ASN A 312 3.50 5.80 -8.80
C ASN A 312 4.49 4.66 -9.12
N ALA A 313 4.32 3.50 -8.49
CA ALA A 313 5.12 2.32 -8.76
C ALA A 313 4.96 1.84 -10.22
N ARG A 314 3.74 1.87 -10.77
CA ARG A 314 3.46 1.54 -12.17
C ARG A 314 4.10 2.54 -13.15
N ILE A 315 4.02 3.84 -12.85
CA ILE A 315 4.67 4.89 -13.66
C ILE A 315 6.19 4.68 -13.65
N ARG A 316 6.76 4.40 -12.47
CA ARG A 316 8.19 4.06 -12.38
C ARG A 316 8.56 2.84 -13.23
N LYS A 317 7.76 1.80 -13.21
CA LYS A 317 7.96 0.59 -14.01
C LYS A 317 7.87 0.88 -15.52
N ALA A 318 6.90 1.71 -15.95
CA ALA A 318 6.79 2.20 -17.32
C ALA A 318 8.05 2.95 -17.76
N PHE A 319 8.55 3.84 -16.91
CA PHE A 319 9.79 4.57 -17.18
C PHE A 319 10.99 3.63 -17.32
N LEU A 320 11.18 2.68 -16.42
CA LEU A 320 12.33 1.78 -16.41
C LEU A 320 12.33 0.79 -17.58
N ASN A 321 11.16 0.28 -17.96
CA ASN A 321 11.05 -0.76 -18.98
C ASN A 321 10.91 -0.20 -20.39
N ASN A 322 10.15 0.88 -20.56
CA ASN A 322 9.79 1.41 -21.88
C ASN A 322 10.34 2.82 -22.12
N ASN A 323 11.07 3.38 -21.16
CA ASN A 323 11.55 4.76 -21.23
C ASN A 323 10.44 5.79 -21.51
N THR A 324 9.27 5.53 -20.94
CA THR A 324 8.07 6.37 -21.06
C THR A 324 8.38 7.82 -20.69
N LYS A 325 8.01 8.76 -21.55
CA LYS A 325 8.18 10.19 -21.24
C LYS A 325 7.17 10.63 -20.18
N ILE A 326 7.65 11.29 -19.13
CA ILE A 326 6.80 11.76 -18.02
C ILE A 326 6.91 13.26 -17.92
N ILE A 327 5.77 13.92 -17.90
CA ILE A 327 5.64 15.39 -17.77
C ILE A 327 4.72 15.69 -16.59
N SER A 328 5.10 16.65 -15.77
CA SER A 328 4.26 17.16 -14.69
C SER A 328 4.03 18.65 -14.85
N LEU A 329 2.79 19.09 -14.69
CA LEU A 329 2.49 20.51 -14.53
C LEU A 329 2.78 20.90 -13.07
N ASN A 330 3.79 21.68 -12.87
CA ASN A 330 4.49 22.01 -11.64
C ASN A 330 5.49 20.94 -11.16
N ASN A 331 6.45 21.43 -10.38
CA ASN A 331 7.39 20.58 -9.69
C ASN A 331 6.71 19.96 -8.45
N VAL A 332 6.63 18.65 -8.43
CA VAL A 332 5.98 17.88 -7.34
C VAL A 332 7.00 17.18 -6.42
N GLY A 333 8.30 17.45 -6.61
CA GLY A 333 9.38 16.88 -5.82
C GLY A 333 9.86 15.54 -6.35
N ASP A 334 10.46 14.70 -5.49
CA ASP A 334 10.99 13.40 -5.86
C ASP A 334 9.86 12.36 -6.02
N LEU A 335 9.71 11.85 -7.23
CA LEU A 335 8.76 10.78 -7.58
C LEU A 335 9.42 9.40 -7.73
N THR A 336 10.72 9.31 -7.45
CA THR A 336 11.55 8.11 -7.65
C THR A 336 11.92 7.82 -9.11
N TYR A 337 11.55 8.68 -10.04
CA TYR A 337 11.92 8.66 -11.45
C TYR A 337 12.03 10.10 -11.98
N PRO A 338 12.82 10.34 -13.04
CA PRO A 338 12.92 11.66 -13.65
C PRO A 338 11.62 12.03 -14.42
N TYR A 339 11.28 13.30 -14.40
CA TYR A 339 10.18 13.85 -15.18
C TYR A 339 10.52 15.28 -15.63
N GLU A 340 9.86 15.72 -16.69
CA GLU A 340 9.93 17.11 -17.17
C GLU A 340 8.87 17.94 -16.42
N SER A 341 9.29 19.02 -15.79
CA SER A 341 8.38 19.93 -15.10
C SER A 341 8.06 21.13 -16.00
N LEU A 342 6.78 21.35 -16.27
CA LEU A 342 6.25 22.52 -16.95
C LEU A 342 5.53 23.42 -15.97
N ASP A 343 5.42 24.72 -16.31
CA ASP A 343 4.64 25.66 -15.51
C ASP A 343 3.16 25.26 -15.49
N GLY A 344 2.57 25.15 -14.30
CA GLY A 344 1.18 24.74 -14.11
C GLY A 344 0.17 25.88 -14.31
N ASN A 345 0.46 26.84 -15.20
CA ASN A 345 -0.48 27.91 -15.50
C ASN A 345 -1.48 27.51 -16.61
N THR A 346 -2.59 28.26 -16.68
CA THR A 346 -3.67 27.97 -17.62
C THR A 346 -3.23 28.10 -19.09
N GLN A 347 -2.23 28.94 -19.37
CA GLN A 347 -1.72 29.08 -20.73
C GLN A 347 -0.93 27.86 -21.17
N THR A 348 -0.06 27.31 -20.33
CA THR A 348 0.66 26.06 -20.62
C THR A 348 -0.30 24.92 -20.94
N ILE A 349 -1.39 24.80 -20.19
CA ILE A 349 -2.42 23.80 -20.46
C ILE A 349 -3.05 24.01 -21.84
N LYS A 350 -3.42 25.24 -22.19
CA LYS A 350 -3.94 25.56 -23.51
C LYS A 350 -2.93 25.24 -24.62
N ASP A 351 -1.68 25.65 -24.45
CA ASP A 351 -0.62 25.42 -25.41
C ASP A 351 -0.36 23.93 -25.67
N ILE A 352 -0.52 23.09 -24.65
CA ILE A 352 -0.43 21.62 -24.78
C ILE A 352 -1.54 21.10 -25.70
N PHE A 353 -2.77 21.63 -25.57
CA PHE A 353 -3.92 21.17 -26.36
C PHE A 353 -4.01 21.83 -27.75
N GLU A 354 -3.44 23.03 -27.94
CA GLU A 354 -3.49 23.78 -29.20
C GLU A 354 -2.38 23.42 -30.21
N ILE A 355 -1.57 22.40 -29.94
CA ILE A 355 -0.54 21.84 -30.86
C ILE A 355 0.60 22.83 -31.21
N GLU A 356 0.62 24.02 -30.68
CA GLU A 356 1.63 25.05 -31.01
C GLU A 356 2.89 25.04 -30.14
N ASN A 357 2.94 24.22 -29.10
CA ASN A 357 4.06 24.21 -28.15
C ASN A 357 5.25 23.39 -28.68
N LYS A 358 6.29 24.08 -29.09
CA LYS A 358 7.55 23.47 -29.61
C LYS A 358 8.32 22.65 -28.56
N SER A 359 8.01 22.76 -27.28
CA SER A 359 8.69 22.02 -26.20
C SER A 359 8.16 20.60 -26.03
N VAL A 360 6.98 20.30 -26.56
CA VAL A 360 6.40 18.95 -26.56
C VAL A 360 6.48 18.39 -27.97
N SER A 361 7.34 17.42 -28.20
CA SER A 361 7.44 16.74 -29.50
C SER A 361 6.18 15.87 -29.71
N TYR A 362 5.20 16.40 -30.43
CA TYR A 362 3.92 15.74 -30.74
C TYR A 362 4.03 14.49 -31.62
N THR A 363 5.20 14.15 -32.09
CA THR A 363 5.41 12.94 -32.90
C THR A 363 5.09 11.64 -32.14
N HIS A 364 4.89 11.71 -30.82
CA HIS A 364 4.57 10.56 -29.96
C HIS A 364 3.23 10.66 -29.20
N LEU A 365 2.49 11.74 -29.37
CA LEU A 365 1.10 11.82 -28.90
C LEU A 365 0.17 11.06 -29.86
N ARG A 366 0.35 9.77 -30.01
CA ARG A 366 -0.75 8.92 -30.41
C ARG A 366 -1.61 8.68 -29.17
N ALA A 367 -2.72 9.40 -29.07
CA ALA A 367 -3.84 8.89 -28.31
C ALA A 367 -4.04 7.44 -28.78
N HIS A 368 -3.92 6.47 -27.88
CA HIS A 368 -4.34 5.12 -28.17
C HIS A 368 -5.82 5.19 -28.48
N GLU A 369 -6.17 5.34 -29.76
CA GLU A 369 -7.47 4.96 -30.24
C GLU A 369 -7.63 3.50 -29.85
N THR A 370 -8.57 3.25 -28.97
CA THR A 370 -9.02 1.93 -28.58
C THR A 370 -9.18 1.08 -29.83
N ARG A 371 -8.27 0.13 -30.04
CA ARG A 371 -8.51 -0.94 -30.98
C ARG A 371 -9.67 -1.76 -30.42
N HIS A 372 -10.83 -1.53 -30.96
CA HIS A 372 -11.94 -2.46 -30.87
C HIS A 372 -11.53 -3.76 -31.59
N TYR A 373 -11.35 -4.82 -30.82
CA TYR A 373 -11.54 -6.18 -31.25
C TYR A 373 -12.53 -6.86 -30.31
#